data_518cf39f76fa719eb084aa8ea1347c1d
#
_entry.id   518cf39f76fa719eb084aa8ea1347c1d
#
_cell.length_a   1.000
_cell.length_b   1.000
_cell.length_c   1.000
_cell.angle_alpha   90.00
_cell.angle_beta   90.00
_cell.angle_gamma   90.00
#
_symmetry.space_group_name_H-M   'P 1'
#
loop_
_entity.id
_entity.type
_entity.pdbx_description
1 polymer ?
#
loop_
_entity_poly.entity_id
_entity_poly.type
_entity_poly.pdbx_seq_one_letter_code
_entity_poly.pdbx_strand_id
1 'polypeptide(L)'
;MGEKLKTLLFILCCGLSTVTRASVVWFDGTKPVSYQVVGRTDPVVKMALQMFCDDMEQVTGLRPVSSKEASIRIVQGKGKDDGFQLSVKNGQILVEGHNGRGTAYGLLELSRMAGVSPWIWWGDVVPERRSRLVFDESTKIEQTPSVAYRGIFINDEDWSLRRWSKDKMGPQTYRAIFQLLLRLRANTVWPAMHEGTLGFFTVKGNKEMADSCGILIGTSHCEPLLRNNVAEWDHKKRGPYNYITNREQVQQYWAERLQEVKGSEELFTIGMRGIHDGSMEGVKTKEEKLNGLQQVIDDQRKLIRKYYRKDVEKVPQVFIPYKEVLEILESGLQVPDDVTLMW
;
A
#
# COMPACT_ATOMS: atom_id res chain seq x y z
N MET A 1 -76.40 43.75 29.29
CA MET A 1 -75.66 42.65 29.90
C MET A 1 -74.77 42.11 28.79
N GLY A 2 -73.51 42.45 28.79
CA GLY A 2 -72.57 42.09 27.74
C GLY A 2 -71.32 41.58 28.39
N GLU A 3 -71.07 40.26 28.19
CA GLU A 3 -69.83 39.68 28.63
C GLU A 3 -68.72 39.94 27.60
N LYS A 4 -67.63 40.52 28.06
CA LYS A 4 -66.40 40.74 27.28
C LYS A 4 -65.54 39.49 27.36
N LEU A 5 -65.51 38.77 26.27
CA LEU A 5 -64.56 37.62 26.07
C LEU A 5 -63.16 38.15 25.84
N LYS A 6 -62.27 37.98 26.81
CA LYS A 6 -60.82 38.27 26.65
C LYS A 6 -60.15 37.09 26.00
N THR A 7 -59.82 37.24 24.75
CA THR A 7 -58.95 36.22 24.01
C THR A 7 -57.51 36.48 24.41
N LEU A 8 -56.93 35.54 25.14
CA LEU A 8 -55.53 35.56 25.52
C LEU A 8 -54.70 34.90 24.36
N LEU A 9 -53.99 35.74 23.63
CA LEU A 9 -53.08 35.28 22.55
C LEU A 9 -51.77 34.78 23.16
N PHE A 10 -51.62 33.46 23.24
CA PHE A 10 -50.34 32.84 23.61
C PHE A 10 -49.43 32.84 22.38
N ILE A 11 -48.46 33.74 22.31
CA ILE A 11 -47.38 33.70 21.32
C ILE A 11 -46.37 32.66 21.81
N LEU A 12 -46.42 31.47 21.21
CA LEU A 12 -45.42 30.40 21.40
C LEU A 12 -44.17 30.82 20.63
N CYS A 13 -43.23 31.50 21.26
CA CYS A 13 -41.91 31.71 20.71
C CYS A 13 -41.19 30.34 20.68
N CYS A 14 -41.35 29.59 19.59
CA CYS A 14 -40.42 28.54 19.25
C CYS A 14 -39.05 29.12 18.95
N GLY A 15 -38.23 29.26 19.99
CA GLY A 15 -36.81 29.54 19.83
C GLY A 15 -36.18 28.40 19.06
N LEU A 16 -36.04 28.57 17.75
CA LEU A 16 -35.12 27.77 16.96
C LEU A 16 -33.71 28.05 17.52
N SER A 17 -33.30 27.25 18.49
CA SER A 17 -31.89 27.16 18.86
C SER A 17 -31.15 26.60 17.65
N THR A 18 -30.64 27.49 16.81
CA THR A 18 -29.64 27.11 15.83
C THR A 18 -28.43 26.63 16.61
N VAL A 19 -28.29 25.31 16.77
CA VAL A 19 -27.05 24.73 17.25
C VAL A 19 -26.00 25.07 16.21
N THR A 20 -25.30 26.19 16.45
CA THR A 20 -24.09 26.50 15.68
C THR A 20 -23.10 25.42 16.00
N ARG A 21 -23.00 24.41 15.10
CA ARG A 21 -21.96 23.42 15.19
C ARG A 21 -20.62 24.13 15.09
N ALA A 22 -19.84 24.01 16.13
CA ALA A 22 -18.46 24.50 16.11
C ALA A 22 -17.69 23.80 14.99
N SER A 23 -16.88 24.53 14.27
CA SER A 23 -16.10 23.99 13.13
C SER A 23 -14.71 24.60 13.12
N VAL A 24 -13.73 23.79 12.70
CA VAL A 24 -12.36 24.26 12.48
C VAL A 24 -12.24 24.75 11.04
N VAL A 25 -12.00 26.04 10.88
CA VAL A 25 -11.62 26.61 9.58
C VAL A 25 -10.12 26.41 9.42
N TRP A 26 -9.72 25.49 8.57
CA TRP A 26 -8.31 25.17 8.33
C TRP A 26 -7.73 25.84 7.08
N PHE A 27 -8.62 26.49 6.29
CA PHE A 27 -8.26 27.45 5.25
C PHE A 27 -9.38 28.50 5.12
N ASP A 28 -9.03 29.79 5.14
CA ASP A 28 -9.94 30.94 5.10
C ASP A 28 -9.77 31.80 3.85
N GLY A 29 -8.91 31.39 2.92
CA GLY A 29 -8.61 32.15 1.70
C GLY A 29 -7.43 33.15 1.86
N THR A 30 -6.92 33.37 3.06
CA THR A 30 -5.90 34.41 3.33
C THR A 30 -4.54 33.82 3.71
N LYS A 31 -4.51 32.77 4.52
CA LYS A 31 -3.29 32.15 5.04
C LYS A 31 -3.16 30.70 4.57
N PRO A 32 -1.94 30.22 4.34
CA PRO A 32 -1.75 28.82 3.98
C PRO A 32 -2.24 27.88 5.09
N VAL A 33 -2.70 26.69 4.70
CA VAL A 33 -2.98 25.60 5.65
C VAL A 33 -1.75 25.37 6.53
N SER A 34 -1.95 25.24 7.83
CA SER A 34 -0.85 24.99 8.76
C SER A 34 -0.92 23.60 9.37
N TYR A 35 0.25 22.96 9.54
CA TYR A 35 0.35 21.63 10.13
C TYR A 35 1.48 21.53 11.16
N GLN A 36 1.35 20.56 12.07
CA GLN A 36 2.40 20.17 13.02
C GLN A 36 2.53 18.65 13.03
N VAL A 37 3.73 18.15 12.75
CA VAL A 37 4.08 16.72 12.93
C VAL A 37 4.65 16.54 14.33
N VAL A 38 4.09 15.62 15.11
CA VAL A 38 4.48 15.37 16.49
C VAL A 38 5.36 14.12 16.58
N GLY A 39 6.58 14.29 17.07
CA GLY A 39 7.50 13.19 17.27
C GLY A 39 8.17 12.68 15.97
N ARG A 40 8.75 11.48 16.06
CA ARG A 40 9.38 10.81 14.91
C ARG A 40 8.33 10.07 14.11
N THR A 41 8.42 10.14 12.79
CA THR A 41 7.52 9.45 11.87
C THR A 41 8.30 8.59 10.87
N ASP A 42 7.61 7.60 10.33
CA ASP A 42 8.12 6.73 9.26
C ASP A 42 8.24 7.49 7.92
N PRO A 43 9.07 7.01 6.97
CA PRO A 43 9.22 7.65 5.67
C PRO A 43 7.91 7.88 4.91
N VAL A 44 6.96 6.95 5.00
CA VAL A 44 5.64 7.06 4.33
C VAL A 44 4.84 8.27 4.79
N VAL A 45 4.97 8.70 6.05
CA VAL A 45 4.30 9.91 6.54
C VAL A 45 4.89 11.16 5.88
N LYS A 46 6.20 11.18 5.65
CA LYS A 46 6.86 12.28 4.93
C LYS A 46 6.41 12.33 3.47
N MET A 47 6.28 11.17 2.82
CA MET A 47 5.75 11.07 1.46
C MET A 47 4.30 11.59 1.40
N ALA A 48 3.44 11.12 2.29
CA ALA A 48 2.05 11.59 2.35
C ALA A 48 1.92 13.07 2.67
N LEU A 49 2.79 13.60 3.53
CA LEU A 49 2.83 15.04 3.84
C LEU A 49 3.23 15.87 2.60
N GLN A 50 4.21 15.40 1.82
CA GLN A 50 4.55 16.05 0.56
C GLN A 50 3.37 16.03 -0.41
N MET A 51 2.71 14.88 -0.57
CA MET A 51 1.49 14.78 -1.41
C MET A 51 0.39 15.72 -0.93
N PHE A 52 0.13 15.77 0.39
CA PHE A 52 -0.85 16.69 0.98
C PHE A 52 -0.49 18.15 0.72
N CYS A 53 0.79 18.52 0.85
CA CYS A 53 1.22 19.90 0.54
C CYS A 53 1.02 20.24 -0.93
N ASP A 54 1.35 19.35 -1.84
CA ASP A 54 1.15 19.52 -3.28
C ASP A 54 -0.36 19.62 -3.62
N ASP A 55 -1.19 18.81 -2.98
CA ASP A 55 -2.64 18.83 -3.12
C ASP A 55 -3.24 20.16 -2.66
N MET A 56 -2.87 20.59 -1.46
CA MET A 56 -3.40 21.85 -0.89
C MET A 56 -2.93 23.07 -1.68
N GLU A 57 -1.73 23.07 -2.22
CA GLU A 57 -1.26 24.13 -3.13
C GLU A 57 -2.12 24.20 -4.39
N GLN A 58 -2.52 23.06 -4.95
CA GLN A 58 -3.45 23.02 -6.07
C GLN A 58 -4.85 23.49 -5.69
N VAL A 59 -5.38 23.08 -4.54
CA VAL A 59 -6.73 23.42 -4.07
C VAL A 59 -6.83 24.86 -3.61
N THR A 60 -5.85 25.39 -2.89
CA THR A 60 -5.92 26.70 -2.22
C THR A 60 -5.12 27.80 -2.90
N GLY A 61 -4.13 27.43 -3.72
CA GLY A 61 -3.15 28.36 -4.29
C GLY A 61 -1.97 28.66 -3.37
N LEU A 62 -2.00 28.15 -2.14
CA LEU A 62 -0.96 28.39 -1.12
C LEU A 62 -0.42 27.06 -0.60
N ARG A 63 0.91 26.93 -0.58
CA ARG A 63 1.55 25.74 -0.06
C ARG A 63 1.47 25.71 1.47
N PRO A 64 1.05 24.58 2.07
CA PRO A 64 0.99 24.43 3.54
C PRO A 64 2.33 24.70 4.23
N VAL A 65 2.24 25.21 5.47
CA VAL A 65 3.39 25.55 6.30
C VAL A 65 3.40 24.81 7.62
N SER A 66 4.58 24.47 8.11
CA SER A 66 4.74 23.93 9.46
C SER A 66 4.64 25.05 10.50
N SER A 67 3.84 24.83 11.56
CA SER A 67 3.64 25.81 12.64
C SER A 67 3.41 25.12 13.98
N LYS A 68 3.82 25.75 15.08
CA LYS A 68 3.45 25.30 16.43
C LYS A 68 1.97 25.50 16.74
N GLU A 69 1.39 26.56 16.18
CA GLU A 69 -0.05 26.91 16.27
C GLU A 69 -0.78 26.47 15.00
N ALA A 70 -0.64 25.18 14.66
CA ALA A 70 -1.19 24.62 13.43
C ALA A 70 -2.67 24.30 13.55
N SER A 71 -3.41 24.44 12.45
CA SER A 71 -4.79 23.94 12.33
C SER A 71 -4.88 22.41 12.25
N ILE A 72 -3.81 21.75 11.83
CA ILE A 72 -3.73 20.28 11.69
C ILE A 72 -2.58 19.75 12.53
N ARG A 73 -2.86 18.77 13.40
CA ARG A 73 -1.88 18.05 14.19
C ARG A 73 -1.79 16.59 13.73
N ILE A 74 -0.59 16.13 13.42
CA ILE A 74 -0.33 14.80 12.84
C ILE A 74 0.46 13.99 13.85
N VAL A 75 -0.07 12.81 14.24
CA VAL A 75 0.48 11.92 15.26
C VAL A 75 0.55 10.51 14.70
N GLN A 76 1.73 9.91 14.70
CA GLN A 76 1.91 8.51 14.38
C GLN A 76 1.92 7.66 15.65
N GLY A 77 1.06 6.66 15.71
CA GLY A 77 1.05 5.62 16.74
C GLY A 77 2.07 4.51 16.49
N LYS A 78 1.98 3.46 17.33
CA LYS A 78 2.82 2.25 17.27
C LYS A 78 1.99 0.98 17.13
N GLY A 79 0.78 1.10 16.56
CA GLY A 79 -0.13 -0.03 16.30
C GLY A 79 0.38 -0.94 15.19
N LYS A 80 -0.28 -2.08 15.05
CA LYS A 80 0.11 -3.12 14.08
C LYS A 80 -0.64 -3.00 12.75
N ASP A 81 -1.82 -2.42 12.75
CA ASP A 81 -2.66 -2.24 11.57
C ASP A 81 -2.52 -0.83 10.98
N ASP A 82 -3.00 -0.66 9.76
CA ASP A 82 -2.97 0.58 9.01
C ASP A 82 -4.20 1.47 9.29
N GLY A 83 -4.80 1.38 10.48
CA GLY A 83 -5.94 2.20 10.88
C GLY A 83 -5.57 3.66 11.14
N PHE A 84 -6.57 4.53 11.06
CA PHE A 84 -6.43 5.95 11.41
C PHE A 84 -7.73 6.54 11.94
N GLN A 85 -7.59 7.68 12.62
CA GLN A 85 -8.70 8.48 13.10
C GLN A 85 -8.47 9.96 12.73
N LEU A 86 -9.55 10.63 12.30
CA LEU A 86 -9.64 12.09 12.20
C LEU A 86 -10.67 12.59 13.20
N SER A 87 -10.30 13.58 13.98
CA SER A 87 -11.17 14.21 14.98
C SER A 87 -10.79 15.67 15.19
N VAL A 88 -11.56 16.39 15.97
CA VAL A 88 -11.17 17.72 16.44
C VAL A 88 -10.83 17.64 17.92
N LYS A 89 -9.69 18.22 18.29
CA LYS A 89 -9.26 18.35 19.69
C LYS A 89 -8.65 19.74 19.91
N ASN A 90 -9.13 20.46 20.90
CA ASN A 90 -8.66 21.81 21.24
C ASN A 90 -8.66 22.78 20.04
N GLY A 91 -9.69 22.72 19.19
CA GLY A 91 -9.80 23.58 18.01
C GLY A 91 -8.83 23.24 16.86
N GLN A 92 -8.18 22.07 16.91
CA GLN A 92 -7.29 21.58 15.87
C GLN A 92 -7.84 20.28 15.28
N ILE A 93 -7.64 20.07 13.98
CA ILE A 93 -7.87 18.77 13.34
C ILE A 93 -6.73 17.84 13.77
N LEU A 94 -7.07 16.72 14.37
CA LEU A 94 -6.14 15.70 14.80
C LEU A 94 -6.16 14.52 13.82
N VAL A 95 -5.01 14.24 13.21
CA VAL A 95 -4.75 13.07 12.38
C VAL A 95 -3.95 12.08 13.20
N GLU A 96 -4.57 10.98 13.62
CA GLU A 96 -3.92 9.92 14.40
C GLU A 96 -3.93 8.64 13.60
N GLY A 97 -2.75 8.16 13.19
CA GLY A 97 -2.61 6.85 12.58
C GLY A 97 -2.18 5.81 13.59
N HIS A 98 -2.64 4.57 13.45
CA HIS A 98 -2.16 3.46 14.28
C HIS A 98 -0.68 3.17 14.03
N ASN A 99 -0.22 3.35 12.79
CA ASN A 99 1.18 3.23 12.37
C ASN A 99 1.51 4.29 11.30
N GLY A 100 2.65 4.18 10.62
CA GLY A 100 3.06 5.10 9.56
C GLY A 100 2.09 5.13 8.37
N ARG A 101 1.64 3.97 7.88
CA ARG A 101 0.68 3.89 6.77
C ARG A 101 -0.69 4.46 7.16
N GLY A 102 -1.19 4.09 8.33
CA GLY A 102 -2.44 4.66 8.84
C GLY A 102 -2.38 6.18 8.95
N THR A 103 -1.26 6.73 9.43
CA THR A 103 -1.06 8.19 9.49
C THR A 103 -1.07 8.81 8.10
N ALA A 104 -0.43 8.17 7.11
CA ALA A 104 -0.44 8.59 5.72
C ALA A 104 -1.86 8.60 5.14
N TYR A 105 -2.64 7.55 5.39
CA TYR A 105 -4.03 7.46 4.93
C TYR A 105 -4.92 8.55 5.55
N GLY A 106 -4.78 8.80 6.86
CA GLY A 106 -5.50 9.88 7.53
C GLY A 106 -5.18 11.26 6.97
N LEU A 107 -3.90 11.51 6.65
CA LEU A 107 -3.48 12.76 6.03
C LEU A 107 -4.04 12.93 4.60
N LEU A 108 -4.01 11.85 3.79
CA LEU A 108 -4.57 11.87 2.44
C LEU A 108 -6.11 11.88 2.44
N GLU A 109 -6.75 11.47 3.54
CA GLU A 109 -8.19 11.66 3.72
C GLU A 109 -8.56 13.15 3.80
N LEU A 110 -7.72 14.00 4.41
CA LEU A 110 -7.92 15.46 4.37
C LEU A 110 -7.80 15.99 2.94
N SER A 111 -6.87 15.47 2.12
CA SER A 111 -6.79 15.79 0.68
C SER A 111 -8.11 15.44 -0.04
N ARG A 112 -8.66 14.24 0.22
CA ARG A 112 -9.94 13.81 -0.35
C ARG A 112 -11.09 14.72 0.09
N MET A 113 -11.14 15.09 1.37
CA MET A 113 -12.16 16.03 1.90
C MET A 113 -12.04 17.43 1.30
N ALA A 114 -10.84 17.86 0.92
CA ALA A 114 -10.60 19.09 0.17
C ALA A 114 -11.02 19.01 -1.31
N GLY A 115 -11.44 17.83 -1.79
CA GLY A 115 -11.89 17.60 -3.16
C GLY A 115 -10.83 17.02 -4.10
N VAL A 116 -9.72 16.54 -3.57
CA VAL A 116 -8.68 15.91 -4.39
C VAL A 116 -9.06 14.46 -4.72
N SER A 117 -9.16 14.16 -6.01
CA SER A 117 -9.40 12.79 -6.50
C SER A 117 -8.16 11.92 -6.34
N PRO A 118 -8.29 10.60 -6.04
CA PRO A 118 -7.16 9.69 -6.14
C PRO A 118 -6.58 9.61 -7.56
N TRP A 119 -7.37 9.93 -8.58
CA TRP A 119 -7.02 9.91 -9.99
C TRP A 119 -6.40 11.22 -10.50
N ILE A 120 -5.97 12.11 -9.60
CA ILE A 120 -5.39 13.42 -9.94
C ILE A 120 -4.32 13.34 -11.03
N TRP A 121 -3.50 12.32 -11.00
CA TRP A 121 -2.41 12.13 -11.96
C TRP A 121 -2.76 11.09 -13.05
N TRP A 122 -3.39 9.97 -12.71
CA TRP A 122 -3.73 8.91 -13.65
C TRP A 122 -4.90 9.24 -14.56
N GLY A 123 -5.79 10.11 -14.12
CA GLY A 123 -6.98 10.52 -14.86
C GLY A 123 -6.99 12.00 -15.22
N ASP A 124 -5.88 12.71 -15.03
CA ASP A 124 -5.75 14.16 -15.27
C ASP A 124 -6.87 14.98 -14.55
N VAL A 125 -7.28 14.53 -13.38
CA VAL A 125 -8.35 15.16 -12.61
C VAL A 125 -7.79 16.32 -11.81
N VAL A 126 -7.93 17.53 -12.34
CA VAL A 126 -7.50 18.76 -11.65
C VAL A 126 -8.49 19.10 -10.53
N PRO A 127 -8.05 19.27 -9.28
CA PRO A 127 -8.95 19.65 -8.18
C PRO A 127 -9.45 21.10 -8.36
N GLU A 128 -10.70 21.32 -7.97
CA GLU A 128 -11.27 22.66 -7.97
C GLU A 128 -10.62 23.56 -6.91
N ARG A 129 -10.45 24.84 -7.23
CA ARG A 129 -10.01 25.86 -6.28
C ARG A 129 -11.05 26.08 -5.21
N ARG A 130 -10.61 26.17 -3.96
CA ARG A 130 -11.44 26.42 -2.79
C ARG A 130 -10.94 27.69 -2.09
N SER A 131 -11.85 28.60 -1.79
CA SER A 131 -11.57 29.78 -0.98
C SER A 131 -11.72 29.53 0.54
N ARG A 132 -12.31 28.39 0.90
CA ARG A 132 -12.52 28.03 2.30
C ARG A 132 -12.55 26.51 2.46
N LEU A 133 -11.88 26.01 3.52
CA LEU A 133 -11.95 24.61 3.96
C LEU A 133 -12.34 24.56 5.43
N VAL A 134 -13.33 23.73 5.73
CA VAL A 134 -13.94 23.63 7.07
C VAL A 134 -14.01 22.16 7.46
N PHE A 135 -13.70 21.87 8.72
CA PHE A 135 -13.89 20.57 9.33
C PHE A 135 -14.89 20.72 10.49
N ASP A 136 -16.00 20.01 10.42
CA ASP A 136 -17.03 20.04 11.46
C ASP A 136 -16.51 19.35 12.73
N GLU A 137 -16.58 19.98 13.90
CA GLU A 137 -16.11 19.42 15.16
C GLU A 137 -16.82 18.13 15.58
N SER A 138 -18.05 17.93 15.12
CA SER A 138 -18.79 16.68 15.34
C SER A 138 -18.31 15.53 14.46
N THR A 139 -17.50 15.81 13.44
CA THR A 139 -17.00 14.80 12.52
C THR A 139 -15.93 13.96 13.21
N LYS A 140 -16.19 12.68 13.33
CA LYS A 140 -15.21 11.66 13.71
C LYS A 140 -15.13 10.63 12.60
N ILE A 141 -13.97 10.52 11.97
CA ILE A 141 -13.70 9.49 10.99
C ILE A 141 -12.75 8.49 11.65
N GLU A 142 -13.15 7.24 11.72
CA GLU A 142 -12.34 6.15 12.24
C GLU A 142 -12.40 5.01 11.24
N GLN A 143 -11.24 4.54 10.79
CA GLN A 143 -11.14 3.49 9.80
C GLN A 143 -10.00 2.55 10.14
N THR A 144 -10.31 1.26 10.12
CA THR A 144 -9.36 0.18 10.28
C THR A 144 -9.57 -0.82 9.13
N PRO A 145 -8.53 -1.24 8.45
CA PRO A 145 -8.66 -2.18 7.34
C PRO A 145 -9.10 -3.55 7.85
N SER A 146 -10.03 -4.19 7.13
CA SER A 146 -10.50 -5.55 7.43
C SER A 146 -9.52 -6.65 7.00
N VAL A 147 -8.56 -6.32 6.11
CA VAL A 147 -7.54 -7.24 5.62
C VAL A 147 -6.16 -6.57 5.68
N ALA A 148 -5.13 -7.38 5.95
CA ALA A 148 -3.76 -6.89 6.14
C ALA A 148 -3.16 -6.37 4.81
N TYR A 149 -3.36 -7.08 3.70
CA TYR A 149 -2.76 -6.76 2.40
C TYR A 149 -3.82 -6.31 1.41
N ARG A 150 -3.60 -5.16 0.79
CA ARG A 150 -4.49 -4.50 -0.16
C ARG A 150 -3.65 -3.92 -1.28
N GLY A 151 -3.87 -4.36 -2.50
CA GLY A 151 -2.99 -3.93 -3.58
C GLY A 151 -3.43 -4.36 -4.96
N ILE A 152 -2.53 -4.22 -5.90
CA ILE A 152 -2.72 -4.62 -7.29
C ILE A 152 -1.55 -5.43 -7.80
N PHE A 153 -1.82 -6.26 -8.78
CA PHE A 153 -0.82 -6.88 -9.63
C PHE A 153 -0.72 -6.08 -10.93
N ILE A 154 0.48 -5.59 -11.23
CA ILE A 154 0.77 -4.95 -12.51
C ILE A 154 1.20 -6.04 -13.47
N ASN A 155 0.22 -6.63 -14.12
CA ASN A 155 0.46 -7.59 -15.18
C ASN A 155 0.70 -6.80 -16.47
N ASP A 156 1.91 -6.20 -16.56
CA ASP A 156 2.23 -5.33 -17.68
C ASP A 156 2.35 -6.14 -18.96
N GLU A 157 1.52 -5.77 -19.89
CA GLU A 157 1.65 -6.18 -21.28
C GLU A 157 2.47 -5.11 -22.00
N ASP A 158 3.41 -5.49 -22.84
CA ASP A 158 4.35 -4.58 -23.52
C ASP A 158 3.73 -3.39 -24.25
N TRP A 159 2.46 -3.47 -24.56
CA TRP A 159 1.70 -2.39 -25.21
C TRP A 159 1.03 -1.43 -24.26
N SER A 160 1.06 -1.67 -22.92
CA SER A 160 0.37 -0.86 -21.92
C SER A 160 1.31 0.05 -21.12
N LEU A 161 1.47 -0.18 -19.85
CA LEU A 161 2.14 0.69 -18.89
C LEU A 161 3.61 0.97 -19.23
N ARG A 162 4.33 0.00 -19.78
CA ARG A 162 5.73 0.17 -20.21
C ARG A 162 5.89 1.28 -21.25
N ARG A 163 5.00 1.35 -22.24
CA ARG A 163 5.05 2.40 -23.27
C ARG A 163 4.74 3.78 -22.73
N TRP A 164 3.89 3.83 -21.72
CA TRP A 164 3.55 5.05 -21.01
C TRP A 164 4.68 5.48 -20.04
N SER A 165 5.39 4.53 -19.45
CA SER A 165 6.50 4.76 -18.52
C SER A 165 7.69 5.42 -19.21
N LYS A 166 8.07 6.62 -18.79
CA LYS A 166 9.22 7.35 -19.35
C LYS A 166 10.56 6.82 -18.85
N ASP A 167 10.58 6.16 -17.72
CA ASP A 167 11.77 5.61 -17.04
C ASP A 167 11.83 4.08 -17.07
N LYS A 168 11.15 3.44 -18.02
CA LYS A 168 11.15 1.99 -18.23
C LYS A 168 10.75 1.20 -16.98
N MET A 169 9.69 1.61 -16.31
CA MET A 169 9.27 1.05 -15.01
C MET A 169 10.30 1.30 -13.90
N GLY A 170 10.89 2.46 -13.91
CA GLY A 170 11.81 2.93 -12.87
C GLY A 170 11.10 3.63 -11.72
N PRO A 171 11.89 4.25 -10.81
CA PRO A 171 11.37 4.81 -9.57
C PRO A 171 10.36 5.94 -9.74
N GLN A 172 10.37 6.68 -10.87
CA GLN A 172 9.38 7.74 -11.12
C GLN A 172 8.00 7.13 -11.43
N THR A 173 7.97 6.10 -12.27
CA THR A 173 6.73 5.36 -12.58
C THR A 173 6.18 4.69 -11.32
N TYR A 174 7.01 3.97 -10.55
CA TYR A 174 6.57 3.33 -9.32
C TYR A 174 6.15 4.34 -8.25
N ARG A 175 6.80 5.51 -8.14
CA ARG A 175 6.33 6.59 -7.27
C ARG A 175 4.88 6.96 -7.56
N ALA A 176 4.53 7.14 -8.82
CA ALA A 176 3.17 7.52 -9.20
C ALA A 176 2.16 6.39 -8.89
N ILE A 177 2.54 5.13 -9.13
CA ILE A 177 1.74 3.96 -8.76
C ILE A 177 1.54 3.91 -7.23
N PHE A 178 2.61 4.04 -6.45
CA PHE A 178 2.54 3.97 -4.99
C PHE A 178 1.75 5.14 -4.39
N GLN A 179 1.85 6.34 -4.95
CA GLN A 179 1.03 7.48 -4.54
C GLN A 179 -0.46 7.24 -4.79
N LEU A 180 -0.84 6.62 -5.92
CA LEU A 180 -2.22 6.20 -6.16
C LEU A 180 -2.67 5.18 -5.11
N LEU A 181 -1.85 4.16 -4.83
CA LEU A 181 -2.15 3.14 -3.83
C LEU A 181 -2.34 3.74 -2.44
N LEU A 182 -1.49 4.69 -2.02
CA LEU A 182 -1.66 5.38 -0.74
C LEU A 182 -2.99 6.15 -0.68
N ARG A 183 -3.41 6.83 -1.75
CA ARG A 183 -4.71 7.51 -1.83
C ARG A 183 -5.88 6.53 -1.73
N LEU A 184 -5.72 5.32 -2.25
CA LEU A 184 -6.70 4.24 -2.21
C LEU A 184 -6.58 3.35 -0.95
N ARG A 185 -5.67 3.69 -0.01
CA ARG A 185 -5.40 2.96 1.23
C ARG A 185 -4.93 1.52 0.99
N ALA A 186 -4.21 1.33 -0.10
CA ALA A 186 -3.52 0.09 -0.40
C ALA A 186 -2.06 0.14 0.07
N ASN A 187 -1.47 -1.04 0.29
CA ASN A 187 -0.14 -1.19 0.86
C ASN A 187 0.74 -2.22 0.14
N THR A 188 0.26 -2.84 -0.93
CA THR A 188 0.95 -3.94 -1.60
C THR A 188 0.91 -3.79 -3.11
N VAL A 189 1.99 -4.16 -3.77
CA VAL A 189 2.08 -4.23 -5.23
C VAL A 189 2.84 -5.49 -5.66
N TRP A 190 2.37 -6.12 -6.73
CA TRP A 190 3.14 -7.07 -7.52
C TRP A 190 3.57 -6.38 -8.80
N PRO A 191 4.89 -6.18 -9.01
CA PRO A 191 5.42 -5.54 -10.22
C PRO A 191 5.17 -6.37 -11.48
N ALA A 192 5.40 -5.74 -12.63
CA ALA A 192 5.38 -6.39 -13.93
C ALA A 192 6.44 -7.49 -14.04
N MET A 193 6.13 -8.58 -14.74
CA MET A 193 6.99 -9.77 -14.86
C MET A 193 7.37 -10.16 -16.28
N HIS A 194 6.84 -9.48 -17.32
CA HIS A 194 7.10 -9.83 -18.73
C HIS A 194 8.48 -9.39 -19.21
N GLU A 195 8.99 -10.02 -20.26
CA GLU A 195 10.31 -9.73 -20.85
C GLU A 195 10.50 -8.27 -21.25
N GLY A 196 9.42 -7.61 -21.62
CA GLY A 196 9.45 -6.21 -22.00
C GLY A 196 9.83 -5.25 -20.90
N THR A 197 9.77 -5.64 -19.64
CA THR A 197 10.08 -4.80 -18.47
C THR A 197 11.31 -5.32 -17.73
N LEU A 198 12.01 -4.39 -17.08
CA LEU A 198 13.11 -4.76 -16.20
C LEU A 198 12.56 -5.31 -14.87
N GLY A 199 13.24 -6.28 -14.29
CA GLY A 199 12.88 -6.79 -12.96
C GLY A 199 12.91 -5.66 -11.92
N PHE A 200 11.87 -5.56 -11.11
CA PHE A 200 11.69 -4.47 -10.15
C PHE A 200 12.95 -4.18 -9.30
N PHE A 201 13.54 -5.23 -8.75
CA PHE A 201 14.72 -5.10 -7.88
C PHE A 201 16.03 -4.89 -8.63
N THR A 202 16.05 -5.02 -9.96
CA THR A 202 17.24 -4.75 -10.78
C THR A 202 17.39 -3.29 -11.15
N VAL A 203 16.34 -2.50 -10.96
CA VAL A 203 16.33 -1.07 -11.27
C VAL A 203 16.62 -0.27 -10.00
N LYS A 204 17.76 0.43 -10.01
CA LYS A 204 18.17 1.27 -8.88
C LYS A 204 17.10 2.32 -8.54
N GLY A 205 16.75 2.40 -7.28
CA GLY A 205 15.77 3.37 -6.76
C GLY A 205 14.35 2.81 -6.62
N ASN A 206 13.99 1.69 -7.25
CA ASN A 206 12.65 1.10 -7.12
C ASN A 206 12.36 0.64 -5.69
N LYS A 207 13.30 -0.11 -5.10
CA LYS A 207 13.16 -0.60 -3.72
C LYS A 207 13.10 0.54 -2.71
N GLU A 208 13.98 1.52 -2.83
CA GLU A 208 14.01 2.69 -1.96
C GLU A 208 12.73 3.52 -2.10
N MET A 209 12.12 3.55 -3.29
CA MET A 209 10.84 4.20 -3.51
C MET A 209 9.71 3.46 -2.80
N ALA A 210 9.68 2.12 -2.88
CA ALA A 210 8.70 1.30 -2.16
C ALA A 210 8.81 1.52 -0.65
N ASP A 211 10.02 1.47 -0.09
CA ASP A 211 10.27 1.73 1.34
C ASP A 211 9.82 3.14 1.75
N SER A 212 10.10 4.14 0.92
CA SER A 212 9.69 5.52 1.18
C SER A 212 8.17 5.70 1.18
N CYS A 213 7.46 4.90 0.41
CA CYS A 213 6.00 4.88 0.34
C CYS A 213 5.34 3.86 1.28
N GLY A 214 6.12 3.06 2.01
CA GLY A 214 5.60 2.01 2.89
C GLY A 214 4.81 0.93 2.15
N ILE A 215 5.19 0.65 0.89
CA ILE A 215 4.55 -0.36 0.04
C ILE A 215 5.34 -1.66 0.09
N LEU A 216 4.65 -2.75 0.43
CA LEU A 216 5.19 -4.10 0.38
C LEU A 216 5.23 -4.57 -1.07
N ILE A 217 6.38 -5.11 -1.46
CA ILE A 217 6.52 -5.74 -2.77
C ILE A 217 6.26 -7.24 -2.62
N GLY A 218 5.37 -7.76 -3.44
CA GLY A 218 5.19 -9.18 -3.66
C GLY A 218 5.49 -9.54 -5.10
N THR A 219 5.34 -10.79 -5.46
CA THR A 219 5.56 -11.27 -6.83
C THR A 219 4.54 -12.35 -7.20
N SER A 220 4.40 -12.60 -8.48
CA SER A 220 3.43 -13.54 -9.03
C SER A 220 3.85 -15.01 -8.85
N HIS A 221 3.00 -15.91 -9.30
CA HIS A 221 3.18 -17.37 -9.25
C HIS A 221 4.46 -17.91 -9.92
N CYS A 222 5.04 -17.17 -10.86
CA CYS A 222 6.28 -17.55 -11.55
C CYS A 222 7.55 -17.03 -10.89
N GLU A 223 7.43 -16.17 -9.89
CA GLU A 223 8.52 -15.33 -9.37
C GLU A 223 8.73 -15.53 -7.87
N PRO A 224 9.11 -16.74 -7.44
CA PRO A 224 9.27 -17.04 -6.04
C PRO A 224 10.36 -16.18 -5.40
N LEU A 225 10.13 -15.84 -4.12
CA LEU A 225 11.07 -15.09 -3.28
C LEU A 225 11.56 -13.79 -3.93
N LEU A 226 10.62 -13.03 -4.56
CA LEU A 226 10.86 -11.73 -5.17
C LEU A 226 11.84 -11.73 -6.34
N ARG A 227 11.97 -12.86 -7.03
CA ARG A 227 12.83 -13.00 -8.20
C ARG A 227 12.05 -12.88 -9.50
N ASN A 228 12.42 -11.98 -10.38
CA ASN A 228 11.96 -11.98 -11.76
C ASN A 228 12.83 -12.94 -12.58
N ASN A 229 12.38 -14.18 -12.72
CA ASN A 229 13.18 -15.23 -13.37
C ASN A 229 13.48 -14.96 -14.85
N VAL A 230 12.61 -14.19 -15.53
CA VAL A 230 12.82 -13.79 -16.93
C VAL A 230 13.99 -12.82 -17.06
N ALA A 231 14.03 -11.81 -16.19
CA ALA A 231 15.05 -10.77 -16.26
C ALA A 231 16.36 -11.11 -15.52
N GLU A 232 16.29 -11.98 -14.50
CA GLU A 232 17.40 -12.18 -13.57
C GLU A 232 18.11 -13.53 -13.68
N TRP A 233 17.46 -14.60 -14.20
CA TRP A 233 18.12 -15.89 -14.29
C TRP A 233 19.08 -15.96 -15.48
N ASP A 234 20.37 -16.04 -15.21
CA ASP A 234 21.42 -16.16 -16.22
C ASP A 234 21.81 -17.63 -16.42
N HIS A 235 21.28 -18.26 -17.47
CA HIS A 235 21.57 -19.66 -17.80
C HIS A 235 23.07 -19.94 -18.01
N LYS A 236 23.84 -18.96 -18.49
CA LYS A 236 25.29 -19.17 -18.72
C LYS A 236 26.08 -19.24 -17.42
N LYS A 237 25.64 -18.48 -16.41
CA LYS A 237 26.31 -18.43 -15.11
C LYS A 237 25.79 -19.48 -14.14
N ARG A 238 24.47 -19.76 -14.17
CA ARG A 238 23.78 -20.57 -13.16
C ARG A 238 23.34 -21.94 -13.67
N GLY A 239 23.42 -22.19 -14.98
CA GLY A 239 22.92 -23.44 -15.60
C GLY A 239 21.38 -23.45 -15.72
N PRO A 240 20.75 -24.63 -15.81
CA PRO A 240 19.31 -24.77 -15.98
C PRO A 240 18.54 -24.27 -14.73
N TYR A 241 17.38 -23.64 -14.95
CA TYR A 241 16.46 -23.29 -13.86
C TYR A 241 15.64 -24.54 -13.46
N ASN A 242 16.33 -25.52 -12.95
CA ASN A 242 15.82 -26.86 -12.65
C ASN A 242 16.18 -27.23 -11.21
N TYR A 243 15.18 -27.32 -10.35
CA TYR A 243 15.40 -27.57 -8.92
C TYR A 243 15.87 -29.00 -8.63
N ILE A 244 15.54 -29.96 -9.49
CA ILE A 244 15.91 -31.36 -9.30
C ILE A 244 17.39 -31.57 -9.58
N THR A 245 17.91 -30.97 -10.66
CA THR A 245 19.30 -31.19 -11.14
C THR A 245 20.25 -30.07 -10.76
N ASN A 246 19.75 -28.88 -10.36
CA ASN A 246 20.54 -27.67 -10.10
C ASN A 246 20.11 -26.92 -8.82
N ARG A 247 19.74 -27.68 -7.81
CA ARG A 247 19.18 -27.20 -6.56
C ARG A 247 20.01 -26.11 -5.87
N GLU A 248 21.32 -26.32 -5.78
CA GLU A 248 22.22 -25.39 -5.08
C GLU A 248 22.23 -24.00 -5.72
N GLN A 249 22.30 -23.91 -7.05
CA GLN A 249 22.30 -22.63 -7.75
C GLN A 249 20.96 -21.91 -7.62
N VAL A 250 19.85 -22.65 -7.65
CA VAL A 250 18.52 -22.06 -7.45
C VAL A 250 18.37 -21.56 -6.00
N GLN A 251 18.82 -22.32 -5.01
CA GLN A 251 18.81 -21.89 -3.61
C GLN A 251 19.70 -20.67 -3.37
N GLN A 252 20.90 -20.63 -3.95
CA GLN A 252 21.78 -19.48 -3.86
C GLN A 252 21.14 -18.25 -4.48
N TYR A 253 20.50 -18.36 -5.63
CA TYR A 253 19.79 -17.29 -6.30
C TYR A 253 18.68 -16.70 -5.42
N TRP A 254 17.89 -17.53 -4.75
CA TRP A 254 16.88 -17.08 -3.79
C TRP A 254 17.51 -16.45 -2.53
N ALA A 255 18.57 -17.05 -2.00
CA ALA A 255 19.25 -16.55 -0.80
C ALA A 255 19.86 -15.15 -0.99
N GLU A 256 20.41 -14.87 -2.17
CA GLU A 256 20.91 -13.54 -2.52
C GLU A 256 19.81 -12.47 -2.40
N ARG A 257 18.59 -12.73 -2.92
CA ARG A 257 17.47 -11.80 -2.81
C ARG A 257 17.02 -11.63 -1.36
N LEU A 258 16.89 -12.69 -0.60
CA LEU A 258 16.51 -12.63 0.81
C LEU A 258 17.49 -11.79 1.66
N GLN A 259 18.78 -11.84 1.34
CA GLN A 259 19.78 -10.99 1.99
C GLN A 259 19.66 -9.53 1.57
N GLU A 260 19.40 -9.27 0.29
CA GLU A 260 19.22 -7.91 -0.25
C GLU A 260 18.05 -7.17 0.39
N VAL A 261 16.92 -7.87 0.59
CA VAL A 261 15.70 -7.27 1.18
C VAL A 261 15.63 -7.40 2.70
N LYS A 262 16.70 -7.83 3.35
CA LYS A 262 16.71 -7.99 4.80
C LYS A 262 16.52 -6.66 5.50
N GLY A 263 15.50 -6.58 6.35
CA GLY A 263 15.16 -5.36 7.10
C GLY A 263 14.02 -4.54 6.51
N SER A 264 13.54 -4.89 5.31
CA SER A 264 12.31 -4.36 4.73
C SER A 264 11.11 -5.24 5.07
N GLU A 265 9.89 -4.73 4.85
CA GLU A 265 8.66 -5.52 4.87
C GLU A 265 8.32 -5.97 3.45
N GLU A 266 8.23 -7.29 3.22
CA GLU A 266 7.94 -7.86 1.92
C GLU A 266 6.89 -8.96 2.01
N LEU A 267 6.24 -9.28 0.88
CA LEU A 267 5.29 -10.37 0.74
C LEU A 267 5.89 -11.45 -0.17
N PHE A 268 6.34 -12.56 0.41
CA PHE A 268 7.05 -13.58 -0.34
C PHE A 268 6.11 -14.59 -0.99
N THR A 269 6.15 -14.70 -2.31
CA THR A 269 5.58 -15.84 -3.01
C THR A 269 6.49 -17.05 -2.83
N ILE A 270 5.93 -18.14 -2.37
CA ILE A 270 6.62 -19.44 -2.24
C ILE A 270 6.05 -20.45 -3.22
N GLY A 271 6.78 -21.54 -3.44
CA GLY A 271 6.54 -22.50 -4.51
C GLY A 271 7.47 -22.24 -5.68
N MET A 272 7.29 -22.95 -6.77
CA MET A 272 8.07 -22.81 -7.99
C MET A 272 7.27 -23.27 -9.19
N ARG A 273 7.41 -22.53 -10.29
CA ARG A 273 7.12 -22.96 -11.66
C ARG A 273 8.41 -22.86 -12.48
N GLY A 274 8.33 -22.92 -13.78
CA GLY A 274 9.45 -22.62 -14.67
C GLY A 274 9.71 -21.12 -14.81
N ILE A 275 10.53 -20.77 -15.76
CA ILE A 275 10.74 -19.38 -16.16
C ILE A 275 9.49 -18.90 -16.88
N HIS A 276 9.06 -17.68 -16.60
CA HIS A 276 7.80 -17.12 -17.07
C HIS A 276 6.62 -18.07 -16.72
N ASP A 277 5.72 -18.35 -17.64
CA ASP A 277 4.58 -19.22 -17.45
C ASP A 277 4.86 -20.73 -17.70
N GLY A 278 6.12 -21.11 -17.77
CA GLY A 278 6.55 -22.51 -17.92
C GLY A 278 6.26 -23.35 -16.67
N SER A 279 6.13 -24.66 -16.86
CA SER A 279 6.03 -25.61 -15.75
C SER A 279 7.40 -25.90 -15.13
N MET A 280 7.41 -26.40 -13.88
CA MET A 280 8.62 -26.82 -13.20
C MET A 280 9.37 -27.88 -14.00
N GLU A 281 10.65 -27.66 -14.27
CA GLU A 281 11.49 -28.57 -15.02
C GLU A 281 11.98 -29.75 -14.16
N GLY A 282 12.27 -30.90 -14.83
CA GLY A 282 12.87 -32.06 -14.18
C GLY A 282 11.90 -33.01 -13.50
N VAL A 283 10.57 -32.72 -13.54
CA VAL A 283 9.51 -33.56 -12.97
C VAL A 283 8.51 -33.95 -14.04
N LYS A 284 8.15 -35.25 -14.12
CA LYS A 284 7.28 -35.82 -15.16
C LYS A 284 6.00 -36.41 -14.58
N THR A 285 6.11 -37.24 -13.56
CA THR A 285 4.97 -37.88 -12.92
C THR A 285 4.30 -36.99 -11.90
N LYS A 286 3.06 -37.31 -11.52
CA LYS A 286 2.34 -36.58 -10.44
C LYS A 286 3.10 -36.64 -9.12
N GLU A 287 3.66 -37.79 -8.79
CA GLU A 287 4.44 -38.01 -7.58
C GLU A 287 5.72 -37.16 -7.57
N GLU A 288 6.47 -37.14 -8.69
CA GLU A 288 7.67 -36.31 -8.84
C GLU A 288 7.33 -34.81 -8.70
N LYS A 289 6.21 -34.33 -9.29
CA LYS A 289 5.75 -32.97 -9.18
C LYS A 289 5.40 -32.61 -7.72
N LEU A 290 4.64 -33.49 -7.05
CA LEU A 290 4.25 -33.30 -5.66
C LEU A 290 5.49 -33.24 -4.75
N ASN A 291 6.36 -34.24 -4.82
CA ASN A 291 7.57 -34.31 -4.00
C ASN A 291 8.55 -33.17 -4.29
N GLY A 292 8.72 -32.82 -5.56
CA GLY A 292 9.57 -31.72 -5.99
C GLY A 292 9.09 -30.37 -5.47
N LEU A 293 7.78 -30.08 -5.59
CA LEU A 293 7.22 -28.82 -5.12
C LEU A 293 7.18 -28.75 -3.60
N GLN A 294 6.90 -29.86 -2.90
CA GLN A 294 6.99 -29.92 -1.43
C GLN A 294 8.40 -29.58 -0.97
N GLN A 295 9.42 -30.19 -1.58
CA GLN A 295 10.81 -29.91 -1.27
C GLN A 295 11.19 -28.45 -1.50
N VAL A 296 10.67 -27.82 -2.57
CA VAL A 296 10.87 -26.40 -2.85
C VAL A 296 10.32 -25.55 -1.72
N ILE A 297 9.05 -25.75 -1.32
CA ILE A 297 8.40 -24.99 -0.24
C ILE A 297 9.18 -25.11 1.06
N ASP A 298 9.55 -26.32 1.44
CA ASP A 298 10.27 -26.59 2.68
C ASP A 298 11.64 -25.89 2.70
N ASP A 299 12.34 -25.90 1.58
CA ASP A 299 13.65 -25.28 1.47
C ASP A 299 13.58 -23.75 1.38
N GLN A 300 12.59 -23.20 0.68
CA GLN A 300 12.35 -21.75 0.66
C GLN A 300 12.08 -21.23 2.06
N ARG A 301 11.27 -21.92 2.88
CA ARG A 301 11.02 -21.55 4.27
C ARG A 301 12.28 -21.65 5.15
N LYS A 302 13.15 -22.64 4.92
CA LYS A 302 14.47 -22.70 5.58
C LYS A 302 15.37 -21.53 5.18
N LEU A 303 15.36 -21.14 3.89
CA LEU A 303 16.11 -19.97 3.41
C LEU A 303 15.59 -18.66 4.02
N ILE A 304 14.27 -18.44 4.08
CA ILE A 304 13.66 -17.30 4.74
C ILE A 304 14.10 -17.24 6.20
N ARG A 305 14.02 -18.36 6.94
CA ARG A 305 14.45 -18.43 8.35
C ARG A 305 15.93 -18.10 8.52
N LYS A 306 16.76 -18.54 7.61
CA LYS A 306 18.22 -18.35 7.69
C LYS A 306 18.66 -16.94 7.29
N TYR A 307 18.11 -16.38 6.22
CA TYR A 307 18.65 -15.17 5.61
C TYR A 307 17.82 -13.91 5.83
N TYR A 308 16.52 -14.06 6.06
CA TYR A 308 15.64 -12.91 6.24
C TYR A 308 15.18 -12.73 7.69
N ARG A 309 14.41 -13.67 8.27
CA ARG A 309 13.87 -13.58 9.63
C ARG A 309 13.73 -14.96 10.25
N LYS A 310 14.17 -15.12 11.51
CA LYS A 310 14.13 -16.41 12.23
C LYS A 310 12.71 -16.97 12.39
N ASP A 311 11.75 -16.12 12.75
CA ASP A 311 10.34 -16.49 12.93
C ASP A 311 9.65 -16.50 11.56
N VAL A 312 9.84 -17.56 10.78
CA VAL A 312 9.30 -17.67 9.40
C VAL A 312 7.78 -17.61 9.37
N GLU A 313 7.12 -18.06 10.43
CA GLU A 313 5.66 -18.06 10.63
C GLU A 313 5.07 -16.63 10.75
N LYS A 314 5.92 -15.64 11.04
CA LYS A 314 5.56 -14.22 11.10
C LYS A 314 5.94 -13.45 9.85
N VAL A 315 6.54 -14.12 8.87
CA VAL A 315 6.89 -13.53 7.58
C VAL A 315 5.70 -13.69 6.63
N PRO A 316 5.21 -12.60 6.01
CA PRO A 316 4.13 -12.69 5.04
C PRO A 316 4.51 -13.58 3.86
N GLN A 317 3.77 -14.64 3.64
CA GLN A 317 3.99 -15.58 2.56
C GLN A 317 2.68 -15.88 1.83
N VAL A 318 2.75 -16.03 0.52
CA VAL A 318 1.62 -16.46 -0.32
C VAL A 318 2.01 -17.65 -1.16
N PHE A 319 1.06 -18.54 -1.38
CA PHE A 319 1.17 -19.64 -2.34
C PHE A 319 0.03 -19.51 -3.35
N ILE A 320 0.37 -19.64 -4.64
CA ILE A 320 -0.56 -19.40 -5.74
C ILE A 320 -0.73 -20.68 -6.55
N PRO A 321 -1.82 -21.43 -6.36
CA PRO A 321 -2.09 -22.68 -7.07
C PRO A 321 -2.61 -22.40 -8.49
N TYR A 322 -1.73 -21.91 -9.37
CA TYR A 322 -2.07 -21.55 -10.75
C TYR A 322 -1.74 -22.67 -11.73
N LYS A 323 -2.64 -22.94 -12.69
CA LYS A 323 -2.51 -23.99 -13.73
C LYS A 323 -2.21 -25.36 -13.08
N GLU A 324 -1.13 -26.02 -13.52
CA GLU A 324 -0.71 -27.35 -13.04
C GLU A 324 -0.44 -27.41 -11.54
N VAL A 325 -0.15 -26.29 -10.89
CA VAL A 325 0.09 -26.23 -9.44
C VAL A 325 -1.17 -26.50 -8.64
N LEU A 326 -2.36 -26.17 -9.20
CA LEU A 326 -3.65 -26.50 -8.57
C LEU A 326 -3.81 -28.04 -8.49
N GLU A 327 -3.55 -28.77 -9.58
CA GLU A 327 -3.62 -30.22 -9.58
C GLU A 327 -2.65 -30.86 -8.58
N ILE A 328 -1.47 -30.26 -8.39
CA ILE A 328 -0.49 -30.71 -7.39
C ILE A 328 -1.02 -30.46 -5.98
N LEU A 329 -1.63 -29.30 -5.72
CA LEU A 329 -2.24 -28.99 -4.43
C LEU A 329 -3.37 -29.99 -4.10
N GLU A 330 -4.26 -30.25 -5.04
CA GLU A 330 -5.35 -31.23 -4.90
C GLU A 330 -4.84 -32.67 -4.72
N SER A 331 -3.62 -32.96 -5.19
CA SER A 331 -2.95 -34.27 -5.02
C SER A 331 -2.33 -34.45 -3.63
N GLY A 332 -2.46 -33.47 -2.72
CA GLY A 332 -2.04 -33.60 -1.33
C GLY A 332 -0.78 -32.80 -0.94
N LEU A 333 -0.40 -31.78 -1.73
CA LEU A 333 0.67 -30.86 -1.35
C LEU A 333 0.34 -30.19 0.00
N GLN A 334 1.29 -30.21 0.91
CA GLN A 334 1.12 -29.60 2.22
C GLN A 334 1.62 -28.16 2.20
N VAL A 335 0.70 -27.21 2.22
CA VAL A 335 1.00 -25.78 2.39
C VAL A 335 0.81 -25.42 3.86
N PRO A 336 1.82 -24.83 4.54
CA PRO A 336 1.71 -24.48 5.95
C PRO A 336 0.56 -23.51 6.24
N ASP A 337 -0.08 -23.63 7.41
CA ASP A 337 -1.27 -22.85 7.81
C ASP A 337 -1.01 -21.32 7.91
N ASP A 338 0.25 -20.92 8.10
CA ASP A 338 0.67 -19.52 8.14
C ASP A 338 0.89 -18.89 6.75
N VAL A 339 0.71 -19.67 5.68
CA VAL A 339 0.84 -19.23 4.29
C VAL A 339 -0.54 -18.92 3.72
N THR A 340 -0.68 -17.73 3.15
CA THR A 340 -1.94 -17.32 2.50
C THR A 340 -2.08 -18.00 1.14
N LEU A 341 -3.17 -18.72 0.92
CA LEU A 341 -3.54 -19.21 -0.41
C LEU A 341 -4.17 -18.07 -1.21
N MET A 342 -3.70 -17.88 -2.43
CA MET A 342 -4.23 -16.87 -3.35
C MET A 342 -4.74 -17.55 -4.62
N TRP A 343 -6.03 -17.38 -4.88
CA TRP A 343 -6.78 -17.95 -6.01
C TRP A 343 -6.89 -16.97 -7.18
#